data_17c6be471ffab78718f6a3dd45d184b6
#
_entry.id   17c6be471ffab78718f6a3dd45d184b6
#
_cell.length_a   1.000
_cell.length_b   1.000
_cell.length_c   1.000
_cell.angle_alpha   90.00
_cell.angle_beta   90.00
_cell.angle_gamma   90.00
#
_symmetry.space_group_name_H-M   'P 1'
#
loop_
_entity.id
_entity.type
_entity.pdbx_description
1 polymer ?
#
loop_
_entity_poly.entity_id
_entity_poly.type
_entity_poly.pdbx_seq_one_letter_code
_entity_poly.pdbx_strand_id
1 'polypeptide(L)'
;ANEKAKVLGHICKIKKRNKFFDALCGIIPMILLWPLHKLGDVLVYKKIRAKFGGRINIAISGGGALQKDVDDFYRAIGLNLLEGYGLTESAPVISFRNYKEPRQGCVGAIFPTMELKILPEENGVATSKEHIGYGKKGLIYIRSEQVMKGYYKRPDLTAKIIDEDGWLNTGDLGLLTYDDEI
;
A
#
# COMPACT_ATOMS: atom_id res chain seq x y z
N ALA A 1 9.64 24.75 8.15
CA ALA A 1 8.97 24.64 6.83
C ALA A 1 8.85 23.17 6.39
N ASN A 2 9.89 22.36 6.56
CA ASN A 2 9.89 20.95 6.09
C ASN A 2 8.91 20.03 6.86
N GLU A 3 8.72 20.25 8.17
CA GLU A 3 7.77 19.41 8.94
C GLU A 3 6.32 19.71 8.59
N LYS A 4 5.95 20.98 8.42
CA LYS A 4 4.59 21.35 7.97
C LYS A 4 4.26 20.81 6.57
N ALA A 5 5.24 20.83 5.67
CA ALA A 5 5.05 20.25 4.32
C ALA A 5 4.92 18.71 4.36
N LYS A 6 5.66 18.04 5.24
CA LYS A 6 5.51 16.59 5.48
C LYS A 6 4.14 16.25 6.08
N VAL A 7 3.69 17.04 7.07
CA VAL A 7 2.38 16.87 7.70
C VAL A 7 1.25 17.15 6.70
N LEU A 8 1.35 18.23 5.89
CA LEU A 8 0.37 18.53 4.84
C LEU A 8 0.33 17.43 3.76
N GLY A 9 1.50 16.96 3.32
CA GLY A 9 1.61 15.85 2.36
C GLY A 9 1.02 14.56 2.90
N HIS A 10 1.20 14.31 4.20
CA HIS A 10 0.62 13.16 4.87
C HIS A 10 -0.92 13.28 4.98
N ILE A 11 -1.43 14.44 5.38
CA ILE A 11 -2.87 14.73 5.46
C ILE A 11 -3.54 14.60 4.09
N CYS A 12 -2.90 15.07 3.01
CA CYS A 12 -3.42 14.93 1.65
C CYS A 12 -3.49 13.48 1.18
N LYS A 13 -2.58 12.61 1.65
CA LYS A 13 -2.60 11.17 1.36
C LYS A 13 -3.71 10.43 2.12
N ILE A 14 -4.09 10.91 3.29
CA ILE A 14 -5.07 10.27 4.18
C ILE A 14 -6.50 10.67 3.80
N LYS A 15 -6.72 11.91 3.32
CA LYS A 15 -8.06 12.42 2.98
C LYS A 15 -8.67 11.69 1.80
N LYS A 16 -9.99 11.57 1.83
CA LYS A 16 -10.78 11.06 0.71
C LYS A 16 -10.48 11.85 -0.58
N ARG A 17 -10.20 11.14 -1.67
CA ARG A 17 -9.81 11.74 -2.95
C ARG A 17 -10.98 12.50 -3.56
N ASN A 18 -10.74 13.76 -3.92
CA ASN A 18 -11.67 14.54 -4.70
C ASN A 18 -11.29 14.47 -6.18
N LYS A 19 -11.84 13.46 -6.89
CA LYS A 19 -11.52 13.15 -8.29
C LYS A 19 -11.66 14.34 -9.23
N PHE A 20 -12.63 15.23 -8.98
CA PHE A 20 -12.87 16.41 -9.81
C PHE A 20 -11.77 17.46 -9.66
N PHE A 21 -11.35 17.75 -8.44
CA PHE A 21 -10.31 18.75 -8.17
C PHE A 21 -8.92 18.26 -8.64
N ASP A 22 -8.64 16.98 -8.41
CA ASP A 22 -7.40 16.34 -8.84
C ASP A 22 -7.29 16.32 -10.37
N ALA A 23 -8.39 16.05 -11.08
CA ALA A 23 -8.44 16.11 -12.53
C ALA A 23 -8.21 17.54 -13.05
N LEU A 24 -8.86 18.55 -12.46
CA LEU A 24 -8.75 19.94 -12.89
C LEU A 24 -7.32 20.46 -12.73
N CYS A 25 -6.66 20.19 -11.61
CA CYS A 25 -5.27 20.59 -11.37
C CYS A 25 -4.24 19.82 -12.23
N GLY A 26 -4.60 18.60 -12.67
CA GLY A 26 -3.72 17.76 -13.49
C GLY A 26 -3.80 18.06 -15.00
N ILE A 27 -4.92 18.58 -15.50
CA ILE A 27 -5.16 18.75 -16.96
C ILE A 27 -4.17 19.73 -17.59
N ILE A 28 -3.91 20.89 -16.98
CA ILE A 28 -3.06 21.93 -17.56
C ILE A 28 -1.62 21.44 -17.77
N PRO A 29 -0.92 20.95 -16.74
CA PRO A 29 0.43 20.40 -16.92
C PRO A 29 0.46 19.18 -17.85
N MET A 30 -0.60 18.37 -17.86
CA MET A 30 -0.70 17.22 -18.74
C MET A 30 -0.73 17.65 -20.22
N ILE A 31 -1.51 18.66 -20.57
CA ILE A 31 -1.57 19.18 -21.97
C ILE A 31 -0.23 19.78 -22.38
N LEU A 32 0.40 20.57 -21.52
CA LEU A 32 1.68 21.22 -21.81
C LEU A 32 2.83 20.22 -21.98
N LEU A 33 2.87 19.16 -21.18
CA LEU A 33 3.92 18.16 -21.18
C LEU A 33 3.65 16.98 -22.12
N TRP A 34 2.43 16.89 -22.67
CA TRP A 34 2.04 15.77 -23.54
C TRP A 34 2.96 15.55 -24.76
N PRO A 35 3.39 16.58 -25.52
CA PRO A 35 4.29 16.38 -26.67
C PRO A 35 5.65 15.82 -26.23
N LEU A 36 6.18 16.31 -25.10
CA LEU A 36 7.45 15.84 -24.55
C LEU A 36 7.34 14.38 -24.04
N HIS A 37 6.22 14.06 -23.39
CA HIS A 37 5.94 12.70 -22.95
C HIS A 37 5.82 11.73 -24.14
N LYS A 38 5.14 12.14 -25.21
CA LYS A 38 5.04 11.35 -26.46
C LYS A 38 6.40 11.11 -27.11
N LEU A 39 7.25 12.11 -27.14
CA LEU A 39 8.62 11.96 -27.64
C LEU A 39 9.41 10.97 -26.78
N GLY A 40 9.34 11.11 -25.47
CA GLY A 40 9.93 10.17 -24.51
C GLY A 40 9.41 8.73 -24.67
N ASP A 41 8.12 8.58 -24.94
CA ASP A 41 7.51 7.27 -25.18
C ASP A 41 8.12 6.57 -26.41
N VAL A 42 8.20 7.26 -27.53
CA VAL A 42 8.76 6.71 -28.77
C VAL A 42 10.24 6.39 -28.64
N LEU A 43 11.03 7.29 -28.07
CA LEU A 43 12.48 7.16 -28.01
C LEU A 43 12.99 6.22 -26.93
N VAL A 44 12.30 6.17 -25.78
CA VAL A 44 12.81 5.51 -24.56
C VAL A 44 11.81 4.50 -23.99
N TYR A 45 10.60 4.93 -23.64
CA TYR A 45 9.69 4.12 -22.83
C TYR A 45 9.21 2.86 -23.55
N LYS A 46 8.90 2.99 -24.84
CA LYS A 46 8.54 1.83 -25.69
C LYS A 46 9.65 0.78 -25.74
N LYS A 47 10.92 1.22 -25.79
CA LYS A 47 12.07 0.30 -25.80
C LYS A 47 12.21 -0.41 -24.44
N ILE A 48 11.98 0.29 -23.34
CA ILE A 48 12.01 -0.30 -22.00
C ILE A 48 10.88 -1.33 -21.85
N ARG A 49 9.63 -0.96 -22.21
CA ARG A 49 8.50 -1.88 -22.17
C ARG A 49 8.70 -3.12 -23.06
N ALA A 50 9.36 -2.97 -24.18
CA ALA A 50 9.67 -4.09 -25.08
C ALA A 50 10.60 -5.12 -24.42
N LYS A 51 11.51 -4.71 -23.53
CA LYS A 51 12.35 -5.63 -22.75
C LYS A 51 11.54 -6.52 -21.78
N PHE A 52 10.37 -6.07 -21.38
CA PHE A 52 9.41 -6.85 -20.60
C PHE A 52 8.42 -7.63 -21.48
N GLY A 53 8.76 -7.82 -22.76
CA GLY A 53 7.90 -8.53 -23.72
C GLY A 53 6.80 -7.68 -24.36
N GLY A 54 6.66 -6.41 -24.02
CA GLY A 54 5.72 -5.45 -24.62
C GLY A 54 4.23 -5.69 -24.37
N ARG A 55 3.87 -6.75 -23.62
CA ARG A 55 2.48 -7.18 -23.35
C ARG A 55 2.09 -7.14 -21.88
N ILE A 56 3.03 -6.81 -20.98
CA ILE A 56 2.74 -6.72 -19.56
C ILE A 56 1.90 -5.48 -19.31
N ASN A 57 0.70 -5.66 -18.78
CA ASN A 57 -0.21 -4.58 -18.37
C ASN A 57 -0.10 -4.28 -16.88
N ILE A 58 0.19 -5.30 -16.08
CA ILE A 58 0.25 -5.21 -14.62
C ILE A 58 1.45 -6.04 -14.17
N ALA A 59 2.23 -5.48 -13.26
CA ALA A 59 3.25 -6.19 -12.50
C ALA A 59 2.97 -6.01 -11.00
N ILE A 60 3.33 -6.99 -10.19
CA ILE A 60 3.12 -6.96 -8.74
C ILE A 60 4.48 -6.90 -8.05
N SER A 61 4.61 -5.96 -7.13
CA SER A 61 5.74 -5.85 -6.20
C SER A 61 5.27 -6.19 -4.79
N GLY A 62 6.01 -7.07 -4.12
CA GLY A 62 5.70 -7.48 -2.75
C GLY A 62 6.94 -8.02 -2.04
N GLY A 63 6.81 -8.30 -0.74
CA GLY A 63 7.92 -8.77 0.09
C GLY A 63 8.83 -7.67 0.65
N GLY A 64 8.54 -6.42 0.35
CA GLY A 64 9.22 -5.24 0.89
C GLY A 64 8.59 -3.96 0.34
N ALA A 65 8.82 -2.84 1.01
CA ALA A 65 8.28 -1.55 0.61
C ALA A 65 8.80 -1.11 -0.77
N LEU A 66 7.89 -0.74 -1.66
CA LEU A 66 8.23 -0.22 -2.97
C LEU A 66 8.78 1.20 -2.83
N GLN A 67 9.99 1.43 -3.34
CA GLN A 67 10.58 2.76 -3.34
C GLN A 67 9.77 3.71 -4.24
N LYS A 68 9.52 4.91 -3.72
CA LYS A 68 8.71 5.91 -4.43
C LYS A 68 9.22 6.22 -5.83
N ASP A 69 10.54 6.37 -5.99
CA ASP A 69 11.14 6.71 -7.29
C ASP A 69 10.98 5.58 -8.31
N VAL A 70 10.99 4.33 -7.84
CA VAL A 70 10.72 3.14 -8.66
C VAL A 70 9.25 3.13 -9.12
N ASP A 71 8.33 3.38 -8.20
CA ASP A 71 6.88 3.47 -8.49
C ASP A 71 6.60 4.59 -9.51
N ASP A 72 7.17 5.79 -9.27
CA ASP A 72 7.06 6.94 -10.17
C ASP A 72 7.59 6.63 -11.58
N PHE A 73 8.75 5.97 -11.66
CA PHE A 73 9.36 5.58 -12.92
C PHE A 73 8.48 4.60 -13.72
N TYR A 74 8.04 3.50 -13.10
CA TYR A 74 7.20 2.52 -13.79
C TYR A 74 5.87 3.11 -14.25
N ARG A 75 5.28 3.97 -13.43
CA ARG A 75 4.07 4.71 -13.80
C ARG A 75 4.33 5.64 -14.99
N ALA A 76 5.45 6.37 -14.99
CA ALA A 76 5.80 7.30 -16.08
C ALA A 76 5.98 6.59 -17.42
N ILE A 77 6.51 5.37 -17.42
CA ILE A 77 6.66 4.56 -18.63
C ILE A 77 5.39 3.78 -19.01
N GLY A 78 4.30 3.96 -18.28
CA GLY A 78 3.00 3.31 -18.56
C GLY A 78 2.92 1.84 -18.17
N LEU A 79 3.73 1.39 -17.22
CA LEU A 79 3.68 0.07 -16.60
C LEU A 79 3.00 0.19 -15.23
N ASN A 80 1.86 -0.51 -15.04
CA ASN A 80 1.18 -0.52 -13.75
C ASN A 80 1.89 -1.46 -12.79
N LEU A 81 2.74 -0.91 -11.92
CA LEU A 81 3.36 -1.65 -10.83
C LEU A 81 2.47 -1.50 -9.59
N LEU A 82 1.87 -2.62 -9.16
CA LEU A 82 1.00 -2.67 -8.00
C LEU A 82 1.79 -3.18 -6.80
N GLU A 83 1.69 -2.46 -5.69
CA GLU A 83 2.24 -2.90 -4.43
C GLU A 83 1.24 -3.80 -3.72
N GLY A 84 1.70 -4.99 -3.30
CA GLY A 84 0.98 -5.92 -2.46
C GLY A 84 1.63 -6.03 -1.09
N TYR A 85 0.83 -6.10 -0.05
CA TYR A 85 1.27 -6.29 1.32
C TYR A 85 0.81 -7.64 1.85
N GLY A 86 1.68 -8.28 2.60
CA GLY A 86 1.37 -9.52 3.26
C GLY A 86 2.56 -10.18 3.92
N LEU A 87 2.29 -11.30 4.60
CA LEU A 87 3.22 -12.06 5.41
C LEU A 87 3.09 -13.54 5.07
N THR A 88 4.13 -14.31 5.27
CA THR A 88 4.07 -15.77 5.17
C THR A 88 3.00 -16.34 6.10
N GLU A 89 2.87 -15.75 7.28
CA GLU A 89 1.90 -16.07 8.32
C GLU A 89 0.43 -15.81 7.92
N SER A 90 0.21 -15.08 6.81
CA SER A 90 -1.14 -14.75 6.28
C SER A 90 -1.45 -15.36 4.91
N ALA A 91 -0.65 -16.30 4.41
CA ALA A 91 -0.78 -17.13 3.21
C ALA A 91 -0.99 -16.41 1.85
N PRO A 92 -0.09 -15.60 1.36
CA PRO A 92 0.74 -14.59 2.00
C PRO A 92 0.14 -13.17 1.92
N VAL A 93 -0.97 -12.96 1.16
CA VAL A 93 -1.41 -11.61 0.76
C VAL A 93 -2.53 -11.10 1.64
N ILE A 94 -2.32 -9.91 2.21
CA ILE A 94 -3.29 -9.18 3.04
C ILE A 94 -4.04 -8.13 2.21
N SER A 95 -3.31 -7.37 1.40
CA SER A 95 -3.89 -6.29 0.61
C SER A 95 -3.19 -6.10 -0.73
N PHE A 96 -3.89 -5.45 -1.65
CA PHE A 96 -3.40 -5.03 -2.94
C PHE A 96 -3.78 -3.60 -3.24
N ARG A 97 -2.83 -2.86 -3.84
CA ARG A 97 -3.12 -1.58 -4.46
C ARG A 97 -4.13 -1.75 -5.61
N ASN A 98 -5.15 -0.90 -5.63
CA ASN A 98 -6.15 -0.91 -6.69
C ASN A 98 -5.52 -0.60 -8.06
N TYR A 99 -5.71 -1.48 -9.05
CA TYR A 99 -5.10 -1.30 -10.37
C TYR A 99 -5.73 -0.17 -11.20
N LYS A 100 -7.00 0.12 -10.99
CA LYS A 100 -7.71 1.19 -11.72
C LYS A 100 -7.36 2.58 -11.20
N GLU A 101 -7.15 2.69 -9.91
CA GLU A 101 -6.88 3.94 -9.22
C GLU A 101 -5.74 3.75 -8.20
N PRO A 102 -4.53 3.43 -8.66
CA PRO A 102 -3.44 3.14 -7.74
C PRO A 102 -3.04 4.41 -6.97
N ARG A 103 -3.05 4.33 -5.65
CA ARG A 103 -2.58 5.39 -4.76
C ARG A 103 -1.15 5.09 -4.34
N GLN A 104 -0.24 6.03 -4.60
CA GLN A 104 1.15 5.90 -4.16
C GLN A 104 1.28 5.94 -2.63
N GLY A 105 2.15 5.08 -2.11
CA GLY A 105 2.42 4.97 -0.68
C GLY A 105 1.30 4.30 0.11
N CYS A 106 0.34 3.66 -0.57
CA CYS A 106 -0.64 2.76 0.02
C CYS A 106 -0.42 1.37 -0.58
N VAL A 107 -0.64 0.36 0.22
CA VAL A 107 -0.64 -1.05 -0.21
C VAL A 107 -2.04 -1.54 -0.59
N GLY A 108 -3.03 -0.64 -0.57
CA GLY A 108 -4.39 -0.87 -1.01
C GLY A 108 -5.34 -1.40 0.07
N ALA A 109 -6.55 -1.75 -0.35
CA ALA A 109 -7.57 -2.30 0.54
C ALA A 109 -7.27 -3.76 0.88
N ILE A 110 -7.67 -4.19 2.07
CA ILE A 110 -7.60 -5.59 2.48
C ILE A 110 -8.56 -6.45 1.67
N PHE A 111 -8.26 -7.74 1.58
CA PHE A 111 -9.21 -8.67 0.99
C PHE A 111 -10.51 -8.76 1.79
N PRO A 112 -11.67 -8.95 1.12
CA PRO A 112 -12.98 -9.02 1.78
C PRO A 112 -13.11 -10.15 2.82
N THR A 113 -12.26 -11.16 2.74
CA THR A 113 -12.22 -12.29 3.68
C THR A 113 -11.38 -12.02 4.92
N MET A 114 -10.77 -10.83 5.03
CA MET A 114 -9.92 -10.45 6.15
C MET A 114 -10.56 -9.34 6.98
N GLU A 115 -10.35 -9.43 8.28
CA GLU A 115 -10.63 -8.37 9.22
C GLU A 115 -9.32 -7.65 9.56
N LEU A 116 -9.38 -6.33 9.71
CA LEU A 116 -8.26 -5.47 10.04
C LEU A 116 -8.58 -4.62 11.26
N LYS A 117 -7.61 -4.48 12.14
CA LYS A 117 -7.58 -3.42 13.15
C LYS A 117 -6.19 -2.81 13.23
N ILE A 118 -6.15 -1.51 13.45
CA ILE A 118 -4.92 -0.78 13.75
C ILE A 118 -4.98 -0.46 15.25
N LEU A 119 -4.01 -0.93 16.01
CA LEU A 119 -3.96 -0.75 17.46
C LEU A 119 -2.97 0.36 17.82
N PRO A 120 -3.27 1.18 18.85
CA PRO A 120 -2.30 2.12 19.36
C PRO A 120 -1.08 1.37 19.91
N GLU A 121 0.11 1.92 19.66
CA GLU A 121 1.35 1.25 20.06
C GLU A 121 2.28 2.18 20.81
N GLU A 122 3.08 1.59 21.69
CA GLU A 122 4.22 2.22 22.32
C GLU A 122 5.38 1.23 22.36
N ASN A 123 6.53 1.64 21.84
CA ASN A 123 7.73 0.79 21.73
C ASN A 123 7.50 -0.58 21.05
N GLY A 124 6.63 -0.61 20.03
CA GLY A 124 6.32 -1.84 19.27
C GLY A 124 5.32 -2.77 19.94
N VAL A 125 4.69 -2.33 21.04
CA VAL A 125 3.68 -3.11 21.77
C VAL A 125 2.35 -2.39 21.72
N ALA A 126 1.27 -3.14 21.42
CA ALA A 126 -0.07 -2.58 21.44
C ALA A 126 -0.48 -2.18 22.87
N THR A 127 -0.92 -0.93 23.04
CA THR A 127 -1.35 -0.39 24.35
C THR A 127 -2.84 -0.53 24.60
N SER A 128 -3.62 -0.92 23.58
CA SER A 128 -5.05 -1.20 23.67
C SER A 128 -5.45 -2.27 22.65
N LYS A 129 -6.57 -2.94 22.88
CA LYS A 129 -7.19 -3.88 21.93
C LYS A 129 -8.19 -3.19 20.99
N GLU A 130 -8.43 -1.90 21.15
CA GLU A 130 -9.40 -1.14 20.37
C GLU A 130 -8.75 -0.51 19.13
N HIS A 131 -9.47 -0.55 18.01
CA HIS A 131 -9.05 0.09 16.78
C HIS A 131 -8.98 1.61 16.94
N ILE A 132 -7.85 2.21 16.56
CA ILE A 132 -7.60 3.66 16.76
C ILE A 132 -8.27 4.57 15.73
N GLY A 133 -8.95 4.00 14.71
CA GLY A 133 -9.63 4.75 13.67
C GLY A 133 -8.73 5.23 12.54
N TYR A 134 -9.36 5.94 11.58
CA TYR A 134 -8.70 6.40 10.36
C TYR A 134 -7.61 7.43 10.60
N GLY A 135 -6.57 7.38 9.77
CA GLY A 135 -5.51 8.38 9.72
C GLY A 135 -4.54 8.37 10.89
N LYS A 136 -4.69 7.43 11.81
CA LYS A 136 -3.79 7.25 12.95
C LYS A 136 -2.88 6.06 12.69
N LYS A 137 -1.60 6.22 13.01
CA LYS A 137 -0.57 5.19 12.89
C LYS A 137 -0.58 4.27 14.10
N GLY A 138 -0.50 2.96 13.85
CA GLY A 138 -0.41 1.95 14.90
C GLY A 138 0.01 0.60 14.33
N LEU A 139 0.01 -0.43 15.18
CA LEU A 139 0.30 -1.81 14.81
C LEU A 139 -0.87 -2.40 14.02
N ILE A 140 -0.56 -3.05 12.91
CA ILE A 140 -1.52 -3.75 12.07
C ILE A 140 -1.80 -5.13 12.69
N TYR A 141 -3.07 -5.40 12.94
CA TYR A 141 -3.58 -6.72 13.30
C TYR A 141 -4.58 -7.19 12.27
N ILE A 142 -4.50 -8.47 11.92
CA ILE A 142 -5.42 -9.10 10.97
C ILE A 142 -6.03 -10.36 11.56
N ARG A 143 -7.23 -10.70 11.10
CA ARG A 143 -7.88 -11.98 11.39
C ARG A 143 -8.52 -12.52 10.11
N SER A 144 -8.30 -13.81 9.82
CA SER A 144 -8.83 -14.47 8.65
C SER A 144 -8.58 -15.98 8.75
N GLU A 145 -9.31 -16.77 8.00
CA GLU A 145 -9.00 -18.20 7.81
C GLU A 145 -7.65 -18.47 7.13
N GLN A 146 -7.07 -17.44 6.47
CA GLN A 146 -5.76 -17.50 5.84
C GLN A 146 -4.60 -17.35 6.83
N VAL A 147 -4.86 -16.91 8.05
CA VAL A 147 -3.84 -16.84 9.10
C VAL A 147 -3.35 -18.24 9.43
N MET A 148 -2.04 -18.40 9.51
CA MET A 148 -1.41 -19.68 9.84
C MET A 148 -1.93 -20.26 11.16
N LYS A 149 -1.88 -21.58 11.30
CA LYS A 149 -2.23 -22.27 12.57
C LYS A 149 -1.19 -22.05 13.66
N GLY A 150 0.01 -21.67 13.29
CA GLY A 150 1.12 -21.40 14.20
C GLY A 150 2.46 -21.89 13.68
N TYR A 151 3.51 -21.57 14.41
CA TYR A 151 4.85 -22.03 14.12
C TYR A 151 5.04 -23.49 14.55
N TYR A 152 5.60 -24.29 13.64
CA TYR A 152 5.80 -25.72 13.88
C TYR A 152 6.63 -25.99 15.14
N LYS A 153 6.08 -26.76 16.07
CA LYS A 153 6.67 -27.10 17.38
C LYS A 153 7.08 -25.88 18.24
N ARG A 154 6.49 -24.71 17.98
CA ARG A 154 6.80 -23.49 18.74
C ARG A 154 5.51 -22.77 19.18
N PRO A 155 4.71 -23.40 20.04
CA PRO A 155 3.52 -22.77 20.58
C PRO A 155 3.84 -21.48 21.38
N ASP A 156 5.01 -21.42 21.98
CA ASP A 156 5.53 -20.26 22.70
C ASP A 156 5.68 -19.01 21.79
N LEU A 157 6.14 -19.20 20.56
CA LEU A 157 6.23 -18.11 19.57
C LEU A 157 4.89 -17.78 18.94
N THR A 158 4.05 -18.80 18.72
CA THR A 158 2.70 -18.61 18.18
C THR A 158 1.87 -17.73 19.09
N ALA A 159 1.86 -18.00 20.39
CA ALA A 159 1.11 -17.25 21.39
C ALA A 159 1.59 -15.78 21.53
N LYS A 160 2.80 -15.44 21.06
CA LYS A 160 3.29 -14.05 21.07
C LYS A 160 2.69 -13.19 19.97
N ILE A 161 2.26 -13.81 18.86
CA ILE A 161 1.81 -13.08 17.68
C ILE A 161 0.36 -13.35 17.31
N ILE A 162 -0.22 -14.46 17.73
CA ILE A 162 -1.65 -14.78 17.54
C ILE A 162 -2.30 -14.81 18.91
N ASP A 163 -3.28 -13.93 19.12
CA ASP A 163 -4.03 -13.88 20.37
C ASP A 163 -5.14 -14.97 20.44
N GLU A 164 -5.80 -15.07 21.61
CA GLU A 164 -6.86 -16.06 21.88
C GLU A 164 -8.08 -15.89 20.96
N ASP A 165 -8.29 -14.68 20.42
CA ASP A 165 -9.38 -14.34 19.50
C ASP A 165 -9.00 -14.58 18.03
N GLY A 166 -7.78 -15.07 17.76
CA GLY A 166 -7.25 -15.37 16.43
C GLY A 166 -6.72 -14.16 15.68
N TRP A 167 -6.43 -13.04 16.35
CA TRP A 167 -5.80 -11.89 15.73
C TRP A 167 -4.30 -12.09 15.64
N LEU A 168 -3.78 -12.00 14.43
CA LEU A 168 -2.34 -12.00 14.14
C LEU A 168 -1.79 -10.58 14.24
N ASN A 169 -0.83 -10.36 15.13
CA ASN A 169 0.02 -9.18 15.12
C ASN A 169 1.04 -9.31 13.99
N THR A 170 0.96 -8.42 13.00
CA THR A 170 1.88 -8.45 11.85
C THR A 170 3.29 -7.95 12.18
N GLY A 171 3.44 -7.21 13.28
CA GLY A 171 4.66 -6.50 13.62
C GLY A 171 4.88 -5.22 12.81
N ASP A 172 4.04 -4.95 11.82
CA ASP A 172 4.16 -3.78 10.96
C ASP A 172 3.33 -2.62 11.47
N LEU A 173 3.84 -1.41 11.21
CA LEU A 173 3.15 -0.16 11.50
C LEU A 173 2.46 0.37 10.24
N GLY A 174 1.18 0.67 10.37
CA GLY A 174 0.40 1.24 9.29
C GLY A 174 -0.69 2.18 9.79
N LEU A 175 -1.44 2.72 8.85
CA LEU A 175 -2.64 3.50 9.11
C LEU A 175 -3.70 3.14 8.07
N LEU A 176 -4.95 3.29 8.44
CA LEU A 176 -6.09 3.15 7.54
C LEU A 176 -6.47 4.52 7.00
N THR A 177 -6.53 4.66 5.68
CA THR A 177 -6.99 5.87 5.02
C THR A 177 -8.52 5.97 5.03
N TYR A 178 -9.08 7.16 4.74
CA TYR A 178 -10.53 7.34 4.64
C TYR A 178 -11.18 6.67 3.40
N ASP A 179 -10.39 6.02 2.57
CA ASP A 179 -10.84 5.18 1.43
C ASP A 179 -10.60 3.68 1.73
N ASP A 180 -10.43 3.30 3.01
CA ASP A 180 -10.20 1.92 3.48
C ASP A 180 -8.95 1.24 2.89
N GLU A 181 -7.92 2.03 2.56
CA GLU A 181 -6.62 1.54 2.10
C GLU A 181 -5.57 1.64 3.23
N ILE A 182 -4.68 0.65 3.32
CA ILE A 182 -3.52 0.64 4.21
C ILE A 182 -2.36 1.39 3.56
#